data_1aa0a0a102d3fea38bf4cdb0b2c39048
#
_entry.id   1aa0a0a102d3fea38bf4cdb0b2c39048
#
_cell.length_a   1.000
_cell.length_b   1.000
_cell.length_c   1.000
_cell.angle_alpha   90.00
_cell.angle_beta   90.00
_cell.angle_gamma   90.00
#
_symmetry.space_group_name_H-M   'P 1'
#
loop_
_entity.id
_entity.type
_entity.pdbx_description
1 polymer ?
#
loop_
_entity_poly.entity_id
_entity_poly.type
_entity_poly.pdbx_seq_one_letter_code
_entity_poly.pdbx_strand_id
1 'polypeptide(L)'
;MTLNQLRAFLLTVRTGSFTAAAAELKMAQASVSELIRRMEEEAGLALFIRGGRRLVLTSAGAELLPFAEQAVSSVDEGRAALRSIGSLDGGEVTFGLLRNASFYLLPDLAQQFHEAFPNVRLRLVGQNSSEVAAAVSRGELEAGLVVLPVEDAGLRVTPLIRDEVFYASADPERVAAPMTTRRMAEADLVMYDARYGWSDPTRRQIAERAQLEGLRIEPVIEVEHVEAALALVARGVGDTIISRAVADSPFCPPEVGTVAFAEPLYDTIAFIQRTSSVLSPGARELARRARSTLLAGIKDPAQRVYPATGGTARRRPGVS
;
A
#
# COMPACT_ATOMS: atom_id res chain seq x y z
N MET A 1 29.19 4.53 14.34
CA MET A 1 28.23 3.68 13.56
C MET A 1 28.31 4.02 12.08
N THR A 2 28.48 3.06 11.17
CA THR A 2 28.68 3.25 9.71
C THR A 2 27.52 2.66 8.93
N LEU A 3 27.32 3.12 7.67
CA LEU A 3 26.28 2.59 6.78
C LEU A 3 26.42 1.07 6.52
N ASN A 4 27.66 0.57 6.42
CA ASN A 4 27.89 -0.86 6.23
C ASN A 4 27.50 -1.67 7.47
N GLN A 5 27.72 -1.14 8.67
CA GLN A 5 27.25 -1.74 9.91
C GLN A 5 25.72 -1.77 9.96
N LEU A 6 25.05 -0.66 9.61
CA LEU A 6 23.59 -0.61 9.57
C LEU A 6 23.00 -1.60 8.57
N ARG A 7 23.59 -1.71 7.37
CA ARG A 7 23.16 -2.72 6.36
C ARG A 7 23.36 -4.14 6.86
N ALA A 8 24.51 -4.42 7.49
CA ALA A 8 24.77 -5.74 8.08
C ALA A 8 23.74 -6.06 9.19
N PHE A 9 23.41 -5.08 10.02
CA PHE A 9 22.39 -5.21 11.05
C PHE A 9 21.02 -5.53 10.45
N LEU A 10 20.52 -4.73 9.51
CA LEU A 10 19.22 -4.93 8.87
C LEU A 10 19.08 -6.28 8.17
N LEU A 11 20.12 -6.70 7.43
CA LEU A 11 20.12 -8.00 6.78
C LEU A 11 20.16 -9.16 7.77
N THR A 12 20.88 -9.00 8.88
CA THR A 12 20.91 -10.00 9.97
C THR A 12 19.55 -10.13 10.64
N VAL A 13 18.84 -9.01 10.86
CA VAL A 13 17.45 -9.00 11.37
C VAL A 13 16.52 -9.76 10.40
N ARG A 14 16.54 -9.40 9.12
CA ARG A 14 15.68 -9.98 8.10
C ARG A 14 15.89 -11.47 7.91
N THR A 15 17.15 -11.91 7.88
CA THR A 15 17.49 -13.32 7.61
C THR A 15 17.55 -14.19 8.86
N GLY A 16 17.68 -13.59 10.04
CA GLY A 16 17.87 -14.29 11.32
C GLY A 16 19.21 -15.04 11.44
N SER A 17 20.19 -14.74 10.56
CA SER A 17 21.45 -15.48 10.48
C SER A 17 22.59 -14.62 9.92
N PHE A 18 23.74 -14.60 10.60
CA PHE A 18 24.93 -13.93 10.07
C PHE A 18 25.43 -14.56 8.75
N THR A 19 25.28 -15.87 8.59
CA THR A 19 25.70 -16.57 7.36
C THR A 19 24.81 -16.17 6.17
N ALA A 20 23.50 -16.11 6.37
CA ALA A 20 22.58 -15.71 5.32
C ALA A 20 22.76 -14.21 4.97
N ALA A 21 22.91 -13.35 5.95
CA ALA A 21 23.19 -11.93 5.73
C ALA A 21 24.52 -11.72 4.98
N ALA A 22 25.56 -12.51 5.29
CA ALA A 22 26.85 -12.46 4.61
C ALA A 22 26.76 -12.87 3.14
N ALA A 23 25.98 -13.90 2.84
CA ALA A 23 25.73 -14.33 1.47
C ALA A 23 25.10 -13.22 0.62
N GLU A 24 24.08 -12.53 1.16
CA GLU A 24 23.43 -11.41 0.49
C GLU A 24 24.34 -10.19 0.33
N LEU A 25 25.19 -9.90 1.32
CA LEU A 25 26.18 -8.82 1.26
C LEU A 25 27.40 -9.17 0.39
N LYS A 26 27.53 -10.42 -0.07
CA LYS A 26 28.72 -10.94 -0.76
C LYS A 26 30.00 -10.75 0.07
N MET A 27 29.90 -11.01 1.37
CA MET A 27 30.96 -10.88 2.36
C MET A 27 31.22 -12.22 3.06
N ALA A 28 32.36 -12.34 3.74
CA ALA A 28 32.61 -13.46 4.64
C ALA A 28 31.72 -13.32 5.91
N GLN A 29 31.21 -14.44 6.44
CA GLN A 29 30.40 -14.44 7.66
C GLN A 29 31.13 -13.79 8.83
N ALA A 30 32.47 -14.02 8.98
CA ALA A 30 33.29 -13.38 10.00
C ALA A 30 33.28 -11.84 9.89
N SER A 31 33.23 -11.30 8.67
CA SER A 31 33.19 -9.86 8.43
C SER A 31 31.87 -9.25 8.89
N VAL A 32 30.74 -9.92 8.59
CA VAL A 32 29.41 -9.46 9.07
C VAL A 32 29.33 -9.53 10.58
N SER A 33 29.79 -10.63 11.18
CA SER A 33 29.83 -10.78 12.64
C SER A 33 30.69 -9.70 13.29
N GLU A 34 31.82 -9.34 12.69
CA GLU A 34 32.71 -8.29 13.18
C GLU A 34 32.07 -6.88 13.05
N LEU A 35 31.34 -6.60 11.96
CA LEU A 35 30.59 -5.33 11.82
C LEU A 35 29.57 -5.16 12.94
N ILE A 36 28.81 -6.21 13.25
CA ILE A 36 27.84 -6.20 14.34
C ILE A 36 28.52 -6.06 15.70
N ARG A 37 29.61 -6.83 15.95
CA ARG A 37 30.34 -6.76 17.19
C ARG A 37 30.84 -5.33 17.47
N ARG A 38 31.46 -4.68 16.49
CA ARG A 38 31.91 -3.28 16.62
C ARG A 38 30.78 -2.31 16.90
N MET A 39 29.62 -2.55 16.31
CA MET A 39 28.43 -1.74 16.53
C MET A 39 27.90 -1.90 17.96
N GLU A 40 27.88 -3.12 18.47
CA GLU A 40 27.53 -3.45 19.87
C GLU A 40 28.53 -2.84 20.86
N GLU A 41 29.84 -2.92 20.57
CA GLU A 41 30.88 -2.32 21.37
C GLU A 41 30.80 -0.78 21.44
N GLU A 42 30.56 -0.15 20.27
CA GLU A 42 30.38 1.32 20.18
C GLU A 42 29.15 1.78 20.96
N ALA A 43 28.06 1.00 20.92
CA ALA A 43 26.83 1.30 21.65
C ALA A 43 26.87 0.92 23.11
N GLY A 44 27.79 0.04 23.52
CA GLY A 44 27.83 -0.54 24.87
C GLY A 44 26.68 -1.50 25.17
N LEU A 45 25.95 -1.95 24.16
CA LEU A 45 24.72 -2.75 24.25
C LEU A 45 24.73 -3.89 23.22
N ALA A 46 24.33 -5.09 23.63
CA ALA A 46 24.10 -6.17 22.69
C ALA A 46 22.81 -5.88 21.87
N LEU A 47 22.89 -6.08 20.57
CA LEU A 47 21.75 -5.89 19.66
C LEU A 47 21.05 -7.22 19.33
N PHE A 48 21.78 -8.35 19.48
CA PHE A 48 21.24 -9.67 19.23
C PHE A 48 21.44 -10.61 20.44
N ILE A 49 20.42 -11.45 20.68
CA ILE A 49 20.52 -12.58 21.60
C ILE A 49 21.16 -13.73 20.84
N ARG A 50 22.32 -14.21 21.34
CA ARG A 50 23.08 -15.34 20.76
C ARG A 50 22.81 -16.59 21.58
N GLY A 51 22.51 -17.70 20.97
CA GLY A 51 22.34 -18.98 21.69
C GLY A 51 21.13 -19.82 21.31
N GLY A 52 20.37 -19.40 20.30
CA GLY A 52 19.24 -20.16 19.75
C GLY A 52 19.46 -20.61 18.30
N ARG A 53 18.46 -21.30 17.74
CA ARG A 53 18.45 -21.69 16.30
C ARG A 53 18.36 -20.49 15.36
N ARG A 54 17.91 -19.33 15.84
CA ARG A 54 17.83 -18.06 15.11
C ARG A 54 18.34 -16.93 16.00
N LEU A 55 18.93 -15.93 15.39
CA LEU A 55 19.24 -14.67 16.05
C LEU A 55 17.96 -13.89 16.31
N VAL A 56 17.79 -13.40 17.51
CA VAL A 56 16.65 -12.59 17.94
C VAL A 56 17.17 -11.24 18.42
N LEU A 57 16.44 -10.17 18.12
CA LEU A 57 16.78 -8.84 18.61
C LEU A 57 16.66 -8.75 20.13
N THR A 58 17.56 -8.00 20.75
CA THR A 58 17.38 -7.47 22.10
C THR A 58 16.43 -6.27 22.08
N SER A 59 16.02 -5.75 23.24
CA SER A 59 15.28 -4.48 23.31
C SER A 59 16.05 -3.32 22.67
N ALA A 60 17.38 -3.26 22.84
CA ALA A 60 18.23 -2.26 22.19
C ALA A 60 18.26 -2.42 20.67
N GLY A 61 18.30 -3.67 20.18
CA GLY A 61 18.20 -3.95 18.73
C GLY A 61 16.86 -3.55 18.15
N ALA A 62 15.76 -3.83 18.87
CA ALA A 62 14.41 -3.45 18.45
C ALA A 62 14.24 -1.92 18.38
N GLU A 63 14.79 -1.20 19.36
CA GLU A 63 14.78 0.27 19.38
C GLU A 63 15.60 0.87 18.23
N LEU A 64 16.76 0.28 17.90
CA LEU A 64 17.63 0.75 16.82
C LEU A 64 17.03 0.49 15.43
N LEU A 65 16.20 -0.54 15.26
CA LEU A 65 15.72 -1.02 13.97
C LEU A 65 15.11 0.10 13.10
N PRO A 66 14.13 0.89 13.55
CA PRO A 66 13.52 1.92 12.72
C PRO A 66 14.51 3.02 12.30
N PHE A 67 15.45 3.36 13.16
CA PHE A 67 16.48 4.36 12.83
C PHE A 67 17.50 3.82 11.82
N ALA A 68 17.85 2.54 11.90
CA ALA A 68 18.74 1.90 10.94
C ALA A 68 18.09 1.83 9.55
N GLU A 69 16.82 1.46 9.47
CA GLU A 69 16.02 1.45 8.24
C GLU A 69 15.97 2.84 7.60
N GLN A 70 15.64 3.86 8.40
CA GLN A 70 15.56 5.24 7.91
C GLN A 70 16.92 5.76 7.41
N ALA A 71 18.00 5.50 8.14
CA ALA A 71 19.34 5.97 7.75
C ALA A 71 19.82 5.34 6.44
N VAL A 72 19.65 4.03 6.28
CA VAL A 72 20.04 3.31 5.06
C VAL A 72 19.19 3.80 3.88
N SER A 73 17.87 3.91 4.06
CA SER A 73 16.96 4.42 3.04
C SER A 73 17.33 5.83 2.57
N SER A 74 17.57 6.77 3.50
CA SER A 74 17.93 8.15 3.16
C SER A 74 19.21 8.25 2.33
N VAL A 75 20.22 7.41 2.62
CA VAL A 75 21.45 7.38 1.82
C VAL A 75 21.20 6.77 0.43
N ASP A 76 20.40 5.72 0.33
CA ASP A 76 20.10 5.08 -0.95
C ASP A 76 19.23 6.00 -1.83
N GLU A 77 18.32 6.76 -1.24
CA GLU A 77 17.56 7.81 -1.91
C GLU A 77 18.46 8.95 -2.42
N GLY A 78 19.38 9.42 -1.59
CA GLY A 78 20.35 10.43 -2.00
C GLY A 78 21.21 9.97 -3.18
N ARG A 79 21.64 8.70 -3.18
CA ARG A 79 22.34 8.09 -4.30
C ARG A 79 21.47 7.96 -5.55
N ALA A 80 20.21 7.61 -5.39
CA ALA A 80 19.25 7.56 -6.49
C ALA A 80 19.01 8.95 -7.08
N ALA A 81 18.81 9.96 -6.23
CA ALA A 81 18.65 11.36 -6.64
C ALA A 81 19.87 11.87 -7.43
N LEU A 82 21.09 11.57 -6.98
CA LEU A 82 22.30 11.94 -7.70
C LEU A 82 22.41 11.26 -9.08
N ARG A 83 22.03 9.97 -9.19
CA ARG A 83 22.00 9.27 -10.48
C ARG A 83 20.98 9.87 -11.45
N SER A 84 19.89 10.42 -10.93
CA SER A 84 18.79 10.97 -11.72
C SER A 84 18.97 12.44 -12.14
N ILE A 85 20.00 13.15 -11.64
CA ILE A 85 20.31 14.53 -12.03
C ILE A 85 20.76 14.61 -13.51
N GLY A 86 21.19 13.51 -14.12
CA GLY A 86 21.72 13.49 -15.47
C GLY A 86 20.72 13.23 -16.60
N SER A 87 19.65 12.53 -16.36
CA SER A 87 18.55 12.22 -17.30
C SER A 87 17.65 11.13 -16.70
N LEU A 88 16.37 11.09 -17.05
CA LEU A 88 15.48 9.94 -16.84
C LEU A 88 15.90 8.73 -17.73
N ASP A 89 17.21 8.61 -18.04
CA ASP A 89 17.78 7.63 -18.97
C ASP A 89 18.22 6.32 -18.30
N GLY A 90 17.84 6.08 -17.04
CA GLY A 90 18.16 4.84 -16.35
C GLY A 90 17.80 4.84 -14.87
N GLY A 91 18.10 3.72 -14.22
CA GLY A 91 17.78 3.52 -12.80
C GLY A 91 16.52 2.68 -12.59
N GLU A 92 16.08 2.60 -11.33
CA GLU A 92 14.89 1.83 -10.93
C GLU A 92 13.93 2.76 -10.18
N VAL A 93 12.64 2.66 -10.51
CA VAL A 93 11.53 3.28 -9.77
C VAL A 93 10.74 2.18 -9.09
N THR A 94 10.61 2.26 -7.77
CA THR A 94 9.79 1.34 -6.97
C THR A 94 8.56 2.05 -6.47
N PHE A 95 7.37 1.51 -6.76
CA PHE A 95 6.12 2.16 -6.44
C PHE A 95 5.08 1.16 -5.98
N GLY A 96 4.43 1.45 -4.84
CA GLY A 96 3.35 0.64 -4.31
C GLY A 96 2.00 0.99 -4.93
N LEU A 97 1.20 -0.02 -5.18
CA LEU A 97 -0.15 0.12 -5.69
C LEU A 97 -1.14 -0.60 -4.79
N LEU A 98 -2.34 -0.04 -4.65
CA LEU A 98 -3.45 -0.76 -4.04
C LEU A 98 -3.72 -2.06 -4.81
N ARG A 99 -4.20 -3.10 -4.13
CA ARG A 99 -4.39 -4.45 -4.68
C ARG A 99 -5.18 -4.47 -5.98
N ASN A 100 -6.25 -3.70 -6.03
CA ASN A 100 -7.14 -3.65 -7.20
C ASN A 100 -6.69 -2.65 -8.29
N ALA A 101 -5.41 -2.23 -8.29
CA ALA A 101 -4.89 -1.26 -9.26
C ALA A 101 -5.02 -1.71 -10.73
N SER A 102 -5.09 -3.02 -10.98
CA SER A 102 -5.34 -3.57 -12.32
C SER A 102 -6.67 -3.14 -12.93
N PHE A 103 -7.67 -2.84 -12.09
CA PHE A 103 -8.99 -2.36 -12.53
C PHE A 103 -9.05 -0.86 -12.73
N TYR A 104 -8.08 -0.10 -12.21
CA TYR A 104 -8.10 1.38 -12.28
C TYR A 104 -7.16 1.93 -13.33
N LEU A 105 -5.89 1.50 -13.30
CA LEU A 105 -4.86 2.29 -13.97
C LEU A 105 -3.58 1.54 -14.34
N LEU A 106 -3.37 0.34 -13.82
CA LEU A 106 -2.06 -0.30 -13.88
C LEU A 106 -1.55 -0.54 -15.30
N PRO A 107 -2.34 -1.10 -16.25
CA PRO A 107 -1.85 -1.36 -17.59
C PRO A 107 -1.43 -0.07 -18.30
N ASP A 108 -2.30 0.93 -18.31
CA ASP A 108 -2.05 2.22 -18.98
C ASP A 108 -0.88 2.97 -18.35
N LEU A 109 -0.80 2.98 -17.01
CA LEU A 109 0.28 3.65 -16.28
C LEU A 109 1.63 3.03 -16.60
N ALA A 110 1.73 1.70 -16.57
CA ALA A 110 2.97 0.98 -16.84
C ALA A 110 3.41 1.17 -18.30
N GLN A 111 2.49 1.04 -19.25
CA GLN A 111 2.76 1.24 -20.67
C GLN A 111 3.25 2.65 -20.95
N GLN A 112 2.48 3.67 -20.58
CA GLN A 112 2.82 5.07 -20.82
C GLN A 112 4.15 5.49 -20.17
N PHE A 113 4.45 4.93 -18.98
CA PHE A 113 5.72 5.20 -18.33
C PHE A 113 6.88 4.55 -19.07
N HIS A 114 6.75 3.28 -19.46
CA HIS A 114 7.80 2.54 -20.18
C HIS A 114 8.06 3.15 -21.57
N GLU A 115 7.03 3.53 -22.31
CA GLU A 115 7.17 4.19 -23.62
C GLU A 115 7.93 5.52 -23.51
N ALA A 116 7.66 6.29 -22.45
CA ALA A 116 8.33 7.57 -22.22
C ALA A 116 9.76 7.43 -21.69
N PHE A 117 10.04 6.36 -20.93
CA PHE A 117 11.32 6.14 -20.24
C PHE A 117 11.78 4.68 -20.38
N PRO A 118 12.14 4.22 -21.58
CA PRO A 118 12.40 2.82 -21.87
C PRO A 118 13.62 2.24 -21.13
N ASN A 119 14.55 3.11 -20.70
CA ASN A 119 15.76 2.72 -19.97
C ASN A 119 15.57 2.70 -18.44
N VAL A 120 14.40 3.14 -17.92
CA VAL A 120 14.09 3.11 -16.50
C VAL A 120 13.41 1.79 -16.15
N ARG A 121 13.98 1.05 -15.21
CA ARG A 121 13.34 -0.14 -14.67
C ARG A 121 12.19 0.27 -13.76
N LEU A 122 10.98 -0.13 -14.14
CA LEU A 122 9.77 0.11 -13.35
C LEU A 122 9.41 -1.13 -12.53
N ARG A 123 9.31 -0.98 -11.22
CA ARG A 123 8.85 -2.01 -10.30
C ARG A 123 7.58 -1.54 -9.59
N LEU A 124 6.45 -2.07 -10.04
CA LEU A 124 5.14 -1.83 -9.44
C LEU A 124 4.77 -3.00 -8.53
N VAL A 125 4.47 -2.72 -7.28
CA VAL A 125 4.16 -3.75 -6.29
C VAL A 125 2.72 -3.54 -5.82
N GLY A 126 1.82 -4.43 -6.26
CA GLY A 126 0.43 -4.46 -5.81
C GLY A 126 0.31 -5.27 -4.52
N GLN A 127 -0.14 -4.63 -3.45
CA GLN A 127 -0.31 -5.25 -2.12
C GLN A 127 -1.51 -4.64 -1.40
N ASN A 128 -1.86 -5.21 -0.24
CA ASN A 128 -2.80 -4.54 0.66
C ASN A 128 -2.26 -3.16 1.06
N SER A 129 -3.16 -2.19 1.21
CA SER A 129 -2.81 -0.80 1.50
C SER A 129 -1.97 -0.62 2.76
N SER A 130 -2.19 -1.44 3.78
CA SER A 130 -1.38 -1.43 5.01
C SER A 130 0.07 -1.90 4.76
N GLU A 131 0.28 -2.90 3.89
CA GLU A 131 1.63 -3.32 3.48
C GLU A 131 2.34 -2.25 2.65
N VAL A 132 1.63 -1.65 1.70
CA VAL A 132 2.19 -0.55 0.89
C VAL A 132 2.63 0.59 1.81
N ALA A 133 1.78 1.01 2.75
CA ALA A 133 2.10 2.06 3.71
C ALA A 133 3.34 1.71 4.56
N ALA A 134 3.40 0.49 5.07
CA ALA A 134 4.55 0.01 5.83
C ALA A 134 5.83 -0.05 4.98
N ALA A 135 5.77 -0.54 3.73
CA ALA A 135 6.91 -0.59 2.82
C ALA A 135 7.42 0.81 2.43
N VAL A 136 6.52 1.78 2.22
CA VAL A 136 6.89 3.19 2.00
C VAL A 136 7.54 3.78 3.25
N SER A 137 6.98 3.53 4.43
CA SER A 137 7.54 4.02 5.71
C SER A 137 8.96 3.50 5.93
N ARG A 138 9.23 2.21 5.65
CA ARG A 138 10.57 1.60 5.75
C ARG A 138 11.51 1.96 4.60
N GLY A 139 11.03 2.63 3.54
CA GLY A 139 11.82 3.01 2.38
C GLY A 139 12.10 1.89 1.38
N GLU A 140 11.39 0.79 1.48
CA GLU A 140 11.42 -0.29 0.48
C GLU A 140 10.73 0.12 -0.83
N LEU A 141 9.77 1.03 -0.71
CA LEU A 141 9.09 1.71 -1.82
C LEU A 141 9.27 3.22 -1.69
N GLU A 142 9.47 3.91 -2.80
CA GLU A 142 9.63 5.37 -2.80
C GLU A 142 8.33 6.09 -2.47
N ALA A 143 7.23 5.60 -3.00
CA ALA A 143 5.89 6.12 -2.81
C ALA A 143 4.84 5.05 -3.15
N GLY A 144 3.56 5.36 -2.97
CA GLY A 144 2.49 4.45 -3.35
C GLY A 144 1.11 5.08 -3.40
N LEU A 145 0.17 4.29 -3.91
CA LEU A 145 -1.27 4.53 -3.83
C LEU A 145 -1.88 3.52 -2.86
N VAL A 146 -2.71 3.99 -1.96
CA VAL A 146 -3.36 3.19 -0.92
C VAL A 146 -4.83 3.58 -0.78
N VAL A 147 -5.63 2.66 -0.25
CA VAL A 147 -6.96 2.96 0.28
C VAL A 147 -6.81 3.37 1.74
N LEU A 148 -7.44 4.46 2.15
CA LEU A 148 -7.45 4.91 3.54
C LEU A 148 -8.56 4.21 4.35
N PRO A 149 -8.36 4.07 5.67
CA PRO A 149 -7.26 4.55 6.49
C PRO A 149 -6.06 3.58 6.52
N VAL A 150 -4.85 4.12 6.60
CA VAL A 150 -3.60 3.38 6.85
C VAL A 150 -2.84 4.01 8.01
N GLU A 151 -1.89 3.29 8.59
CA GLU A 151 -0.91 3.87 9.52
C GLU A 151 -0.07 4.91 8.78
N ASP A 152 -0.08 6.15 9.24
CA ASP A 152 0.52 7.30 8.54
C ASP A 152 1.71 7.93 9.26
N ALA A 153 2.18 7.31 10.35
CA ALA A 153 3.36 7.80 11.08
C ALA A 153 4.57 7.95 10.16
N GLY A 154 5.06 9.20 10.02
CA GLY A 154 6.17 9.54 9.12
C GLY A 154 5.81 9.62 7.62
N LEU A 155 4.54 9.44 7.26
CA LEU A 155 4.05 9.55 5.89
C LEU A 155 3.36 10.88 5.63
N ARG A 156 3.53 11.41 4.43
CA ARG A 156 2.68 12.44 3.87
C ARG A 156 1.59 11.77 3.06
N VAL A 157 0.35 11.90 3.50
CA VAL A 157 -0.83 11.33 2.87
C VAL A 157 -1.54 12.42 2.08
N THR A 158 -1.83 12.17 0.81
CA THR A 158 -2.56 13.10 -0.07
C THR A 158 -3.75 12.36 -0.67
N PRO A 159 -4.96 12.52 -0.15
CA PRO A 159 -6.17 11.93 -0.71
C PRO A 159 -6.38 12.44 -2.15
N LEU A 160 -6.77 11.56 -3.07
CA LEU A 160 -6.96 11.86 -4.49
C LEU A 160 -8.41 11.75 -4.92
N ILE A 161 -9.00 10.57 -4.73
CA ILE A 161 -10.36 10.23 -5.17
C ILE A 161 -11.09 9.42 -4.11
N ARG A 162 -12.42 9.42 -4.22
CA ARG A 162 -13.31 8.51 -3.49
C ARG A 162 -13.94 7.56 -4.49
N ASP A 163 -13.73 6.28 -4.31
CA ASP A 163 -14.36 5.24 -5.10
C ASP A 163 -15.48 4.59 -4.29
N GLU A 164 -16.66 4.51 -4.87
CA GLU A 164 -17.81 3.94 -4.19
C GLU A 164 -17.69 2.42 -4.12
N VAL A 165 -18.02 1.87 -2.97
CA VAL A 165 -18.07 0.42 -2.73
C VAL A 165 -19.51 -0.06 -2.84
N PHE A 166 -19.72 -1.10 -3.64
CA PHE A 166 -21.00 -1.75 -3.86
C PHE A 166 -21.07 -3.10 -3.14
N TYR A 167 -22.29 -3.47 -2.81
CA TYR A 167 -22.62 -4.86 -2.54
C TYR A 167 -22.84 -5.59 -3.86
N ALA A 168 -22.35 -6.82 -3.95
CA ALA A 168 -22.37 -7.63 -5.16
C ALA A 168 -22.92 -9.03 -4.90
N SER A 169 -23.89 -9.46 -5.68
CA SER A 169 -24.58 -10.75 -5.55
C SER A 169 -25.00 -11.28 -6.94
N ALA A 170 -25.05 -12.61 -7.08
CA ALA A 170 -25.69 -13.26 -8.21
C ALA A 170 -27.21 -13.39 -8.03
N ASP A 171 -27.74 -13.14 -6.84
CA ASP A 171 -29.16 -13.14 -6.56
C ASP A 171 -29.77 -11.77 -6.87
N PRO A 172 -30.66 -11.64 -7.89
CA PRO A 172 -31.30 -10.39 -8.27
C PRO A 172 -32.12 -9.74 -7.14
N GLU A 173 -32.69 -10.54 -6.22
CA GLU A 173 -33.49 -10.00 -5.11
C GLU A 173 -32.60 -9.27 -4.09
N ARG A 174 -31.36 -9.70 -3.93
CA ARG A 174 -30.41 -9.10 -3.02
C ARG A 174 -29.89 -7.75 -3.48
N VAL A 175 -29.89 -7.52 -4.79
CA VAL A 175 -29.44 -6.25 -5.41
C VAL A 175 -30.60 -5.37 -5.89
N ALA A 176 -31.86 -5.76 -5.63
CA ALA A 176 -33.04 -5.00 -6.04
C ALA A 176 -33.26 -3.69 -5.27
N ALA A 177 -32.67 -3.55 -4.09
CA ALA A 177 -32.76 -2.35 -3.26
C ALA A 177 -31.43 -2.07 -2.53
N PRO A 178 -31.13 -0.81 -2.16
CA PRO A 178 -29.89 -0.44 -1.47
C PRO A 178 -29.60 -1.35 -0.29
N MET A 179 -28.34 -1.78 -0.16
CA MET A 179 -27.90 -2.70 0.88
C MET A 179 -27.73 -1.98 2.21
N THR A 180 -28.33 -2.50 3.29
CA THR A 180 -28.10 -2.03 4.65
C THR A 180 -27.07 -2.91 5.36
N THR A 181 -26.42 -2.35 6.39
CA THR A 181 -25.48 -3.11 7.24
C THR A 181 -26.15 -4.35 7.82
N ARG A 182 -27.41 -4.23 8.25
CA ARG A 182 -28.20 -5.33 8.81
C ARG A 182 -28.43 -6.46 7.80
N ARG A 183 -28.92 -6.14 6.60
CA ARG A 183 -29.11 -7.13 5.54
C ARG A 183 -27.83 -7.83 5.14
N MET A 184 -26.72 -7.07 5.12
CA MET A 184 -25.39 -7.62 4.85
C MET A 184 -24.93 -8.59 5.94
N ALA A 185 -25.19 -8.28 7.22
CA ALA A 185 -24.83 -9.13 8.35
C ALA A 185 -25.60 -10.48 8.37
N GLU A 186 -26.75 -10.56 7.68
CA GLU A 186 -27.58 -11.76 7.56
C GLU A 186 -27.25 -12.59 6.31
N ALA A 187 -26.30 -12.12 5.47
CA ALA A 187 -25.93 -12.78 4.23
C ALA A 187 -24.73 -13.71 4.40
N ASP A 188 -24.69 -14.76 3.56
CA ASP A 188 -23.47 -15.57 3.41
C ASP A 188 -22.45 -14.77 2.60
N LEU A 189 -21.40 -14.31 3.27
CA LEU A 189 -20.40 -13.41 2.67
C LEU A 189 -19.15 -14.17 2.24
N VAL A 190 -18.69 -13.89 1.02
CA VAL A 190 -17.41 -14.27 0.48
C VAL A 190 -16.52 -13.02 0.46
N MET A 191 -15.58 -12.91 1.38
CA MET A 191 -14.74 -11.75 1.49
C MET A 191 -13.33 -12.00 0.94
N TYR A 192 -12.73 -11.00 0.32
CA TYR A 192 -11.33 -11.06 -0.13
C TYR A 192 -10.40 -10.33 0.84
N ASP A 193 -9.08 -10.35 0.58
CA ASP A 193 -8.03 -9.92 1.50
C ASP A 193 -7.99 -10.76 2.80
N ALA A 194 -8.07 -12.09 2.64
CA ALA A 194 -8.10 -13.05 3.75
C ALA A 194 -6.92 -12.90 4.72
N ARG A 195 -5.71 -12.61 4.20
CA ARG A 195 -4.50 -12.42 5.01
C ARG A 195 -4.61 -11.25 5.98
N TYR A 196 -5.30 -10.18 5.59
CA TYR A 196 -5.45 -8.95 6.39
C TYR A 196 -6.75 -8.93 7.17
N GLY A 197 -7.76 -9.66 6.71
CA GLY A 197 -9.05 -9.74 7.37
C GLY A 197 -9.60 -8.34 7.67
N TRP A 198 -9.99 -8.13 8.90
CA TRP A 198 -10.55 -6.85 9.36
C TRP A 198 -9.52 -5.72 9.53
N SER A 199 -8.23 -5.97 9.26
CA SER A 199 -7.21 -4.92 9.15
C SER A 199 -7.18 -4.26 7.77
N ASP A 200 -7.85 -4.86 6.76
CA ASP A 200 -8.07 -4.22 5.46
C ASP A 200 -8.90 -2.95 5.62
N PRO A 201 -8.53 -1.83 4.98
CA PRO A 201 -9.23 -0.56 5.15
C PRO A 201 -10.71 -0.59 4.81
N THR A 202 -11.12 -1.27 3.73
CA THR A 202 -12.51 -1.36 3.29
C THR A 202 -13.32 -2.22 4.24
N ARG A 203 -12.79 -3.39 4.59
CA ARG A 203 -13.43 -4.32 5.54
C ARG A 203 -13.59 -3.68 6.92
N ARG A 204 -12.60 -2.91 7.38
CA ARG A 204 -12.65 -2.19 8.65
C ARG A 204 -13.77 -1.17 8.69
N GLN A 205 -13.98 -0.39 7.63
CA GLN A 205 -15.10 0.57 7.56
C GLN A 205 -16.45 -0.13 7.73
N ILE A 206 -16.63 -1.32 7.15
CA ILE A 206 -17.85 -2.12 7.27
C ILE A 206 -18.00 -2.66 8.70
N ALA A 207 -16.92 -3.19 9.28
CA ALA A 207 -16.94 -3.69 10.65
C ALA A 207 -17.28 -2.60 11.66
N GLU A 208 -16.73 -1.39 11.49
CA GLU A 208 -17.05 -0.23 12.33
C GLU A 208 -18.53 0.17 12.23
N ARG A 209 -19.10 0.18 11.01
CA ARG A 209 -20.55 0.43 10.82
C ARG A 209 -21.41 -0.63 11.51
N ALA A 210 -21.06 -1.90 11.31
CA ALA A 210 -21.78 -3.00 11.93
C ALA A 210 -21.74 -2.91 13.47
N GLN A 211 -20.58 -2.60 14.02
CA GLN A 211 -20.41 -2.43 15.46
C GLN A 211 -21.27 -1.30 16.04
N LEU A 212 -21.39 -0.17 15.33
CA LEU A 212 -22.26 0.94 15.75
C LEU A 212 -23.73 0.55 15.79
N GLU A 213 -24.16 -0.42 14.96
CA GLU A 213 -25.51 -0.98 14.96
C GLU A 213 -25.68 -2.18 15.91
N GLY A 214 -24.61 -2.57 16.65
CA GLY A 214 -24.63 -3.77 17.50
C GLY A 214 -24.63 -5.08 16.71
N LEU A 215 -24.20 -5.04 15.44
CA LEU A 215 -24.16 -6.17 14.53
C LEU A 215 -22.73 -6.72 14.43
N ARG A 216 -22.62 -7.95 13.97
CA ARG A 216 -21.37 -8.62 13.65
C ARG A 216 -21.45 -9.18 12.24
N ILE A 217 -20.38 -8.96 11.47
CA ILE A 217 -20.27 -9.49 10.11
C ILE A 217 -19.23 -10.61 10.13
N GLU A 218 -19.66 -11.80 9.76
CA GLU A 218 -18.80 -12.98 9.74
C GLU A 218 -18.86 -13.59 8.33
N PRO A 219 -17.77 -13.55 7.55
CA PRO A 219 -17.75 -14.19 6.24
C PRO A 219 -17.76 -15.70 6.39
N VAL A 220 -18.52 -16.39 5.52
CA VAL A 220 -18.52 -17.85 5.43
C VAL A 220 -17.32 -18.38 4.64
N ILE A 221 -16.78 -17.56 3.71
CA ILE A 221 -15.57 -17.87 2.94
C ILE A 221 -14.69 -16.62 2.89
N GLU A 222 -13.39 -16.83 3.08
CA GLU A 222 -12.38 -15.81 2.85
C GLU A 222 -11.37 -16.27 1.80
N VAL A 223 -11.10 -15.41 0.83
CA VAL A 223 -10.14 -15.62 -0.26
C VAL A 223 -9.14 -14.47 -0.32
N GLU A 224 -8.04 -14.63 -1.04
CA GLU A 224 -7.03 -13.58 -1.10
C GLU A 224 -7.34 -12.51 -2.16
N HIS A 225 -7.94 -12.90 -3.29
CA HIS A 225 -8.13 -12.03 -4.44
C HIS A 225 -9.60 -11.79 -4.75
N VAL A 226 -9.94 -10.58 -5.20
CA VAL A 226 -11.32 -10.19 -5.56
C VAL A 226 -11.87 -11.04 -6.71
N GLU A 227 -11.03 -11.46 -7.65
CA GLU A 227 -11.41 -12.32 -8.76
C GLU A 227 -11.92 -13.68 -8.28
N ALA A 228 -11.28 -14.24 -7.25
CA ALA A 228 -11.73 -15.49 -6.63
C ALA A 228 -13.07 -15.30 -5.90
N ALA A 229 -13.26 -14.19 -5.20
CA ALA A 229 -14.54 -13.86 -4.57
C ALA A 229 -15.65 -13.74 -5.62
N LEU A 230 -15.42 -12.95 -6.70
CA LEU A 230 -16.38 -12.78 -7.80
C LEU A 230 -16.74 -14.11 -8.47
N ALA A 231 -15.76 -15.01 -8.67
CA ALA A 231 -16.00 -16.31 -9.24
C ALA A 231 -16.89 -17.21 -8.35
N LEU A 232 -16.81 -17.07 -7.03
CA LEU A 232 -17.68 -17.76 -6.09
C LEU A 232 -19.08 -17.13 -6.04
N VAL A 233 -19.16 -15.82 -6.05
CA VAL A 233 -20.43 -15.07 -6.11
C VAL A 233 -21.20 -15.43 -7.38
N ALA A 234 -20.55 -15.44 -8.54
CA ALA A 234 -21.17 -15.82 -9.81
C ALA A 234 -21.76 -17.24 -9.81
N ARG A 235 -21.29 -18.12 -8.92
CA ARG A 235 -21.80 -19.48 -8.70
C ARG A 235 -22.88 -19.56 -7.62
N GLY A 236 -23.30 -18.42 -7.06
CA GLY A 236 -24.30 -18.36 -6.00
C GLY A 236 -23.85 -18.90 -4.65
N VAL A 237 -22.52 -18.94 -4.37
CA VAL A 237 -22.00 -19.44 -3.09
C VAL A 237 -22.25 -18.46 -1.97
N GLY A 238 -22.32 -17.16 -2.29
CA GLY A 238 -22.56 -16.07 -1.35
C GLY A 238 -22.39 -14.73 -2.03
N ASP A 239 -22.31 -13.67 -1.25
CA ASP A 239 -22.25 -12.29 -1.72
C ASP A 239 -20.92 -11.63 -1.31
N THR A 240 -20.56 -10.53 -1.94
CA THR A 240 -19.32 -9.81 -1.61
C THR A 240 -19.52 -8.29 -1.68
N ILE A 241 -18.43 -7.58 -1.49
CA ILE A 241 -18.35 -6.14 -1.75
C ILE A 241 -17.29 -5.89 -2.81
N ILE A 242 -17.50 -4.91 -3.66
CA ILE A 242 -16.51 -4.52 -4.68
C ILE A 242 -16.51 -3.01 -4.88
N SER A 243 -15.38 -2.45 -5.28
CA SER A 243 -15.32 -1.06 -5.68
C SER A 243 -15.99 -0.84 -7.04
N ARG A 244 -16.40 0.40 -7.32
CA ARG A 244 -16.98 0.77 -8.63
C ARG A 244 -16.05 0.39 -9.78
N ALA A 245 -14.75 0.60 -9.63
CA ALA A 245 -13.80 0.24 -10.69
C ALA A 245 -13.82 -1.25 -11.02
N VAL A 246 -14.00 -2.13 -10.03
CA VAL A 246 -14.17 -3.57 -10.24
C VAL A 246 -15.51 -3.87 -10.88
N ALA A 247 -16.59 -3.23 -10.41
CA ALA A 247 -17.95 -3.41 -10.96
C ALA A 247 -18.05 -2.98 -12.43
N ASP A 248 -17.42 -1.86 -12.79
CA ASP A 248 -17.42 -1.32 -14.17
C ASP A 248 -16.41 -2.05 -15.09
N SER A 249 -15.61 -2.96 -14.57
CA SER A 249 -14.56 -3.64 -15.33
C SER A 249 -15.12 -4.81 -16.16
N PRO A 250 -14.51 -5.14 -17.31
CA PRO A 250 -14.90 -6.29 -18.10
C PRO A 250 -14.62 -7.65 -17.41
N PHE A 251 -13.92 -7.63 -16.27
CA PHE A 251 -13.63 -8.82 -15.46
C PHE A 251 -14.72 -9.12 -14.43
N CYS A 252 -15.68 -8.19 -14.20
CA CYS A 252 -16.85 -8.48 -13.38
C CYS A 252 -17.76 -9.46 -14.13
N PRO A 253 -18.07 -10.66 -13.56
CA PRO A 253 -18.93 -11.62 -14.23
C PRO A 253 -20.32 -11.04 -14.50
N PRO A 254 -20.92 -11.27 -15.67
CA PRO A 254 -22.24 -10.72 -16.02
C PRO A 254 -23.38 -11.24 -15.14
N GLU A 255 -23.18 -12.35 -14.45
CA GLU A 255 -24.13 -12.92 -13.49
C GLU A 255 -24.16 -12.14 -12.17
N VAL A 256 -23.14 -11.31 -11.90
CA VAL A 256 -23.01 -10.57 -10.64
C VAL A 256 -23.64 -9.19 -10.80
N GLY A 257 -24.80 -9.01 -10.15
CA GLY A 257 -25.42 -7.71 -10.00
C GLY A 257 -24.77 -6.91 -8.85
N THR A 258 -24.88 -5.59 -8.91
CA THR A 258 -24.35 -4.69 -7.88
C THR A 258 -25.39 -3.70 -7.42
N VAL A 259 -25.34 -3.31 -6.13
CA VAL A 259 -26.19 -2.27 -5.57
C VAL A 259 -25.39 -1.41 -4.56
N ALA A 260 -25.70 -0.13 -4.51
CA ALA A 260 -25.12 0.79 -3.54
C ALA A 260 -25.58 0.45 -2.13
N PHE A 261 -24.77 0.82 -1.14
CA PHE A 261 -25.20 0.82 0.25
C PHE A 261 -26.21 1.94 0.49
N ALA A 262 -27.22 1.69 1.34
CA ALA A 262 -28.21 2.70 1.75
C ALA A 262 -27.53 3.91 2.41
N GLU A 263 -26.51 3.67 3.19
CA GLU A 263 -25.53 4.66 3.61
C GLU A 263 -24.26 4.45 2.76
N PRO A 264 -23.94 5.34 1.80
CA PRO A 264 -22.88 5.12 0.85
C PRO A 264 -21.53 4.84 1.53
N LEU A 265 -20.81 3.84 0.99
CA LEU A 265 -19.47 3.45 1.43
C LEU A 265 -18.46 3.85 0.37
N TYR A 266 -17.34 4.41 0.79
CA TYR A 266 -16.31 4.88 -0.13
C TYR A 266 -14.91 4.43 0.30
N ASP A 267 -14.16 3.96 -0.65
CA ASP A 267 -12.72 3.83 -0.55
C ASP A 267 -12.06 5.15 -0.95
N THR A 268 -11.36 5.78 -0.02
CA THR A 268 -10.58 6.97 -0.33
C THR A 268 -9.19 6.55 -0.79
N ILE A 269 -8.92 6.69 -2.09
CA ILE A 269 -7.60 6.41 -2.66
C ILE A 269 -6.70 7.62 -2.43
N ALA A 270 -5.54 7.39 -1.82
CA ALA A 270 -4.56 8.41 -1.47
C ALA A 270 -3.18 8.06 -2.03
N PHE A 271 -2.43 9.11 -2.38
CA PHE A 271 -1.01 9.02 -2.63
C PHE A 271 -0.25 9.18 -1.31
N ILE A 272 0.75 8.32 -1.09
CA ILE A 272 1.60 8.36 0.09
C ILE A 272 3.08 8.40 -0.29
N GLN A 273 3.86 9.15 0.49
CA GLN A 273 5.32 9.18 0.46
C GLN A 273 5.85 9.48 1.86
N ARG A 274 7.10 9.17 2.14
CA ARG A 274 7.71 9.59 3.42
C ARG A 274 7.78 11.12 3.52
N THR A 275 7.55 11.64 4.71
CA THR A 275 7.64 13.08 4.99
C THR A 275 9.08 13.59 4.85
N SER A 276 10.06 12.74 5.20
CA SER A 276 11.49 13.06 5.21
C SER A 276 12.19 12.84 3.86
N SER A 277 11.51 12.28 2.84
CA SER A 277 12.14 11.94 1.57
C SER A 277 11.73 12.86 0.43
N VAL A 278 12.64 13.01 -0.53
CA VAL A 278 12.39 13.62 -1.84
C VAL A 278 12.30 12.51 -2.86
N LEU A 279 11.18 12.45 -3.59
CA LEU A 279 10.99 11.47 -4.64
C LEU A 279 12.06 11.60 -5.73
N SER A 280 12.54 10.49 -6.26
CA SER A 280 13.33 10.47 -7.48
C SER A 280 12.53 11.13 -8.64
N PRO A 281 13.19 11.67 -9.66
CA PRO A 281 12.47 12.22 -10.83
C PRO A 281 11.53 11.22 -11.47
N GLY A 282 11.92 9.94 -11.55
CA GLY A 282 11.08 8.86 -12.07
C GLY A 282 9.85 8.60 -11.21
N ALA A 283 10.01 8.49 -9.88
CA ALA A 283 8.89 8.29 -8.96
C ALA A 283 7.93 9.49 -8.97
N ARG A 284 8.46 10.70 -9.08
CA ARG A 284 7.65 11.93 -9.20
C ARG A 284 6.83 11.95 -10.47
N GLU A 285 7.42 11.57 -11.60
CA GLU A 285 6.71 11.50 -12.87
C GLU A 285 5.68 10.39 -12.88
N LEU A 286 6.01 9.21 -12.32
CA LEU A 286 5.06 8.11 -12.16
C LEU A 286 3.86 8.52 -11.27
N ALA A 287 4.12 9.17 -10.14
CA ALA A 287 3.07 9.69 -9.25
C ALA A 287 2.17 10.72 -9.97
N ARG A 288 2.76 11.61 -10.79
CA ARG A 288 2.01 12.57 -11.60
C ARG A 288 1.09 11.86 -12.60
N ARG A 289 1.60 10.86 -13.32
CA ARG A 289 0.81 10.05 -14.28
C ARG A 289 -0.29 9.27 -13.58
N ALA A 290 0.03 8.56 -12.50
CA ALA A 290 -0.94 7.81 -11.71
C ALA A 290 -2.10 8.70 -11.24
N ARG A 291 -1.77 9.89 -10.71
CA ARG A 291 -2.78 10.89 -10.33
C ARG A 291 -3.62 11.33 -11.52
N SER A 292 -3.00 11.63 -12.66
CA SER A 292 -3.72 12.07 -13.87
C SER A 292 -4.68 10.99 -14.37
N THR A 293 -4.24 9.73 -14.43
CA THR A 293 -5.04 8.59 -14.86
C THR A 293 -6.23 8.35 -13.93
N LEU A 294 -6.00 8.34 -12.60
CA LEU A 294 -7.08 8.21 -11.62
C LEU A 294 -8.13 9.32 -11.77
N LEU A 295 -7.68 10.58 -11.91
CA LEU A 295 -8.60 11.71 -12.06
C LEU A 295 -9.35 11.71 -13.39
N ALA A 296 -8.75 11.19 -14.46
CA ALA A 296 -9.40 11.08 -15.78
C ALA A 296 -10.49 10.00 -15.79
N GLY A 297 -10.35 8.93 -15.01
CA GLY A 297 -11.33 7.86 -14.86
C GLY A 297 -12.59 8.26 -14.11
N ILE A 298 -12.60 9.41 -13.43
CA ILE A 298 -13.75 9.87 -12.65
C ILE A 298 -14.81 10.47 -13.54
N LYS A 299 -15.96 9.81 -13.59
CA LYS A 299 -17.16 10.32 -14.30
C LYS A 299 -17.95 11.35 -13.46
N ASP A 300 -17.95 11.20 -12.14
CA ASP A 300 -18.66 12.08 -11.20
C ASP A 300 -17.70 13.03 -10.47
N PRO A 301 -17.82 14.36 -10.65
CA PRO A 301 -16.99 15.35 -9.95
C PRO A 301 -17.02 15.25 -8.43
N ALA A 302 -18.11 14.75 -7.83
CA ALA A 302 -18.24 14.57 -6.38
C ALA A 302 -17.27 13.51 -5.80
N GLN A 303 -16.72 12.64 -6.66
CA GLN A 303 -15.71 11.65 -6.28
C GLN A 303 -14.30 12.24 -6.15
N ARG A 304 -14.08 13.49 -6.55
CA ARG A 304 -12.79 14.17 -6.39
C ARG A 304 -12.65 14.73 -4.99
N VAL A 305 -11.63 14.31 -4.27
CA VAL A 305 -11.34 14.83 -2.92
C VAL A 305 -10.57 16.16 -2.97
N TYR A 306 -9.83 16.41 -4.09
CA TYR A 306 -9.09 17.66 -4.31
C TYR A 306 -9.66 18.44 -5.50
N PRO A 307 -9.85 19.77 -5.37
CA PRO A 307 -10.16 20.60 -6.52
C PRO A 307 -9.00 20.51 -7.53
N ALA A 308 -9.34 20.44 -8.82
CA ALA A 308 -8.34 20.54 -9.88
C ALA A 308 -7.45 21.76 -9.61
N THR A 309 -6.13 21.55 -9.51
CA THR A 309 -5.15 22.64 -9.30
C THR A 309 -5.19 23.58 -10.51
N GLY A 310 -5.87 24.71 -10.34
CA GLY A 310 -5.99 25.77 -11.32
C GLY A 310 -6.79 26.92 -10.71
N GLY A 311 -6.21 27.62 -9.71
CA GLY A 311 -6.86 28.79 -9.12
C GLY A 311 -5.97 29.42 -8.05
N THR A 312 -5.32 30.49 -8.45
CA THR A 312 -4.54 31.42 -7.61
C THR A 312 -5.17 31.64 -6.23
N ALA A 313 -4.34 31.45 -5.20
CA ALA A 313 -4.67 31.83 -3.83
C ALA A 313 -5.16 33.30 -3.80
N ARG A 314 -6.46 33.49 -3.59
CA ARG A 314 -6.99 34.81 -3.24
C ARG A 314 -6.43 35.20 -1.87
N ARG A 315 -5.53 36.18 -1.86
CA ARG A 315 -5.13 36.92 -0.67
C ARG A 315 -6.42 37.43 0.00
N ARG A 316 -6.61 37.14 1.25
CA ARG A 316 -7.62 37.82 2.08
C ARG A 316 -7.20 39.30 2.19
N PRO A 317 -8.10 40.24 1.98
CA PRO A 317 -7.82 41.66 2.28
C PRO A 317 -7.71 41.81 3.79
N GLY A 318 -6.67 42.51 4.24
CA GLY A 318 -6.46 42.85 5.62
C GLY A 318 -7.63 43.73 6.13
N VAL A 319 -8.01 43.46 7.36
CA VAL A 319 -8.89 44.33 8.16
C VAL A 319 -7.96 45.34 8.81
N SER A 320 -8.22 46.60 8.52
CA SER A 320 -7.69 47.78 9.22
C SER A 320 -8.26 47.86 10.65
#